data_3579b45efc41c34a380b21c6200aab32
#
_entry.id   3579b45efc41c34a380b21c6200aab32
#
_cell.length_a   1.000
_cell.length_b   1.000
_cell.length_c   1.000
_cell.angle_alpha   90.00
_cell.angle_beta   90.00
_cell.angle_gamma   90.00
#
_symmetry.space_group_name_H-M   'P 1'
#
loop_
_entity.id
_entity.type
_entity.pdbx_description
1 polymer ?
#
loop_
_entity_poly.entity_id
_entity_poly.type
_entity_poly.pdbx_seq_one_letter_code
_entity_poly.pdbx_strand_id
1 'polypeptide(L)'
;MTAGKRVSRKAGKGVGAVIETAGEVIRTRLGHRRPRFAVVLGSGLGFFTQRMTDTVTIPYAEIPGFPATTVIGHGGELVVGKIGGKEVLAQSGRFHLYEGHEPNVAVLPVRTFAALGIETLLLTNAAGGIRRTFATGTVMLIADHINLTFRNPLTGPVQ
;
A
#
# COMPACT_ATOMS: atom_id res chain seq x y z
N MET A 1 -20.89 -42.30 4.11
CA MET A 1 -19.45 -42.12 3.97
C MET A 1 -19.20 -41.00 2.99
N THR A 2 -19.00 -39.78 3.46
CA THR A 2 -18.77 -38.61 2.62
C THR A 2 -17.32 -38.19 2.74
N ALA A 3 -16.57 -38.30 1.67
CA ALA A 3 -15.15 -37.97 1.59
C ALA A 3 -14.95 -36.45 1.76
N GLY A 4 -14.33 -36.03 2.86
CA GLY A 4 -13.94 -34.64 3.08
C GLY A 4 -12.85 -34.23 2.09
N LYS A 5 -13.13 -33.25 1.24
CA LYS A 5 -12.14 -32.61 0.38
C LYS A 5 -11.09 -31.90 1.25
N ARG A 6 -9.86 -32.39 1.23
CA ARG A 6 -8.70 -31.68 1.76
C ARG A 6 -8.51 -30.39 0.98
N VAL A 7 -8.76 -29.24 1.62
CA VAL A 7 -8.41 -27.94 1.09
C VAL A 7 -6.87 -27.81 1.12
N SER A 8 -6.29 -27.65 -0.06
CA SER A 8 -4.85 -27.64 -0.30
C SER A 8 -4.17 -26.42 0.35
N ARG A 9 -3.16 -26.69 1.20
CA ARG A 9 -2.24 -25.73 1.82
C ARG A 9 -1.22 -25.14 0.82
N LYS A 10 -1.66 -24.38 -0.17
CA LYS A 10 -0.73 -23.73 -1.14
C LYS A 10 -0.59 -22.21 -0.99
N ALA A 11 -1.23 -21.57 -0.02
CA ALA A 11 -1.30 -20.11 0.05
C ALA A 11 -0.01 -19.39 0.50
N GLY A 12 0.88 -20.03 1.26
CA GLY A 12 2.05 -19.34 1.84
C GLY A 12 3.24 -19.12 0.89
N LYS A 13 3.51 -20.08 0.00
CA LYS A 13 4.59 -19.95 -1.01
C LYS A 13 4.26 -18.98 -2.15
N GLY A 14 2.99 -18.70 -2.39
CA GLY A 14 2.54 -17.81 -3.45
C GLY A 14 2.74 -16.32 -3.16
N VAL A 15 2.49 -15.88 -1.91
CA VAL A 15 2.54 -14.44 -1.55
C VAL A 15 3.99 -13.91 -1.56
N GLY A 16 4.94 -14.66 -1.03
CA GLY A 16 6.36 -14.29 -1.06
C GLY A 16 6.89 -14.11 -2.49
N ALA A 17 6.56 -15.04 -3.39
CA ALA A 17 6.96 -14.95 -4.79
C ALA A 17 6.34 -13.73 -5.49
N VAL A 18 5.09 -13.37 -5.17
CA VAL A 18 4.44 -12.18 -5.72
C VAL A 18 5.13 -10.90 -5.22
N ILE A 19 5.47 -10.81 -3.92
CA ILE A 19 6.21 -9.67 -3.35
C ILE A 19 7.56 -9.51 -4.04
N GLU A 20 8.29 -10.61 -4.23
CA GLU A 20 9.59 -10.62 -4.89
C GLU A 20 9.49 -10.12 -6.33
N THR A 21 8.57 -10.70 -7.11
CA THR A 21 8.36 -10.30 -8.51
C THR A 21 7.90 -8.84 -8.65
N ALA A 22 6.98 -8.39 -7.78
CA ALA A 22 6.57 -6.98 -7.73
C ALA A 22 7.75 -6.07 -7.40
N GLY A 23 8.57 -6.46 -6.42
CA GLY A 23 9.77 -5.74 -6.03
C GLY A 23 10.79 -5.62 -7.17
N GLU A 24 11.00 -6.69 -7.95
CA GLU A 24 11.90 -6.69 -9.11
C GLU A 24 11.44 -5.72 -10.19
N VAL A 25 10.16 -5.75 -10.55
CA VAL A 25 9.58 -4.81 -11.53
C VAL A 25 9.78 -3.37 -11.05
N ILE A 26 9.47 -3.08 -9.80
CA ILE A 26 9.64 -1.73 -9.24
C ILE A 26 11.13 -1.34 -9.26
N ARG A 27 12.05 -2.19 -8.79
CA ARG A 27 13.51 -1.90 -8.82
C ARG A 27 14.01 -1.59 -10.22
N THR A 28 13.54 -2.35 -11.22
CA THR A 28 13.91 -2.13 -12.63
C THR A 28 13.48 -0.75 -13.10
N ARG A 29 12.25 -0.33 -12.77
CA ARG A 29 11.73 0.99 -13.12
C ARG A 29 12.42 2.13 -12.37
N LEU A 30 12.88 1.88 -11.15
CA LEU A 30 13.60 2.85 -10.32
C LEU A 30 15.07 3.05 -10.77
N GLY A 31 15.69 2.04 -11.38
CA GLY A 31 17.10 2.10 -11.77
C GLY A 31 18.01 2.25 -10.55
N HIS A 32 18.71 3.36 -10.46
CA HIS A 32 19.65 3.65 -9.37
C HIS A 32 18.99 4.25 -8.12
N ARG A 33 17.72 4.63 -8.19
CA ARG A 33 17.00 5.26 -7.08
C ARG A 33 16.77 4.27 -5.93
N ARG A 34 16.92 4.76 -4.71
CA ARG A 34 16.73 3.98 -3.49
C ARG A 34 15.97 4.78 -2.45
N PRO A 35 14.65 5.01 -2.65
CA PRO A 35 13.84 5.73 -1.68
C PRO A 35 13.82 4.97 -0.36
N ARG A 36 14.05 5.67 0.74
CA ARG A 36 13.97 5.14 2.11
C ARG A 36 12.63 5.49 2.78
N PHE A 37 11.87 6.39 2.16
CA PHE A 37 10.59 6.85 2.65
C PHE A 37 9.49 6.46 1.68
N ALA A 38 8.37 5.96 2.22
CA ALA A 38 7.16 5.79 1.45
C ALA A 38 5.98 6.51 2.12
N VAL A 39 5.06 7.00 1.31
CA VAL A 39 3.79 7.56 1.78
C VAL A 39 2.63 6.92 1.03
N VAL A 40 1.64 6.44 1.77
CA VAL A 40 0.37 5.97 1.21
C VAL A 40 -0.62 7.12 1.28
N LEU A 41 -1.01 7.62 0.11
CA LEU A 41 -1.87 8.79 0.00
C LEU A 41 -3.34 8.42 0.27
N GLY A 42 -3.91 9.09 1.25
CA GLY A 42 -5.34 9.03 1.55
C GLY A 42 -6.17 9.87 0.60
N SER A 43 -7.49 9.79 0.75
CA SER A 43 -8.46 10.59 -0.01
C SER A 43 -8.15 12.09 0.09
N GLY A 44 -8.15 12.78 -1.06
CA GLY A 44 -7.88 14.20 -1.13
C GLY A 44 -6.38 14.58 -1.20
N LEU A 45 -5.45 13.63 -1.07
CA LEU A 45 -4.01 13.90 -1.09
C LEU A 45 -3.34 13.62 -2.44
N GLY A 46 -4.09 13.36 -3.51
CA GLY A 46 -3.53 13.13 -4.85
C GLY A 46 -2.64 14.27 -5.37
N PHE A 47 -2.89 15.51 -4.93
CA PHE A 47 -2.04 16.66 -5.29
C PHE A 47 -0.59 16.55 -4.75
N PHE A 48 -0.32 15.65 -3.80
CA PHE A 48 1.02 15.47 -3.23
C PHE A 48 2.03 15.09 -4.33
N THR A 49 1.65 14.19 -5.24
CA THR A 49 2.53 13.74 -6.32
C THR A 49 2.88 14.86 -7.30
N GLN A 50 2.00 15.85 -7.46
CA GLN A 50 2.25 17.04 -8.32
C GLN A 50 3.32 17.97 -7.74
N ARG A 51 3.63 17.87 -6.45
CA ARG A 51 4.69 18.65 -5.78
C ARG A 51 6.05 17.94 -5.79
N MET A 52 6.09 16.70 -6.26
CA MET A 52 7.33 15.95 -6.40
C MET A 52 8.06 16.37 -7.68
N THR A 53 9.36 16.39 -7.63
CA THR A 53 10.23 16.65 -8.79
C THR A 53 11.00 15.38 -9.17
N ASP A 54 11.51 15.34 -10.39
CA ASP A 54 12.31 14.22 -10.89
C ASP A 54 11.56 12.89 -10.69
N THR A 55 10.34 12.82 -11.22
CA THR A 55 9.42 11.71 -10.93
C THR A 55 9.54 10.56 -11.93
N VAL A 56 9.38 9.34 -11.42
CA VAL A 56 9.12 8.12 -12.19
C VAL A 56 7.77 7.57 -11.74
N THR A 57 6.88 7.34 -12.68
CA THR A 57 5.55 6.77 -12.42
C THR A 57 5.50 5.33 -12.87
N ILE A 58 4.91 4.46 -12.05
CA ILE A 58 4.75 3.03 -12.29
C ILE A 58 3.27 2.68 -12.09
N PRO A 59 2.50 2.47 -13.17
CA PRO A 59 1.11 2.05 -13.09
C PRO A 59 0.97 0.70 -12.36
N TYR A 60 -0.08 0.52 -11.56
CA TYR A 60 -0.32 -0.77 -10.88
C TYR A 60 -0.50 -1.93 -11.85
N ALA A 61 -1.03 -1.68 -13.04
CA ALA A 61 -1.16 -2.69 -14.08
C ALA A 61 0.18 -3.31 -14.52
N GLU A 62 1.29 -2.62 -14.29
CA GLU A 62 2.63 -3.12 -14.58
C GLU A 62 3.24 -3.91 -13.42
N ILE A 63 2.63 -3.86 -12.22
CA ILE A 63 3.18 -4.48 -11.00
C ILE A 63 2.44 -5.79 -10.70
N PRO A 64 3.12 -6.94 -10.74
CA PRO A 64 2.50 -8.23 -10.45
C PRO A 64 1.79 -8.24 -9.09
N GLY A 65 0.54 -8.72 -9.09
CA GLY A 65 -0.28 -8.83 -7.89
C GLY A 65 -0.96 -7.55 -7.41
N PHE A 66 -0.66 -6.40 -8.02
CA PHE A 66 -1.38 -5.17 -7.71
C PHE A 66 -2.69 -5.14 -8.52
N PRO A 67 -3.85 -5.06 -7.86
CA PRO A 67 -5.12 -4.90 -8.57
C PRO A 67 -5.19 -3.57 -9.33
N ALA A 68 -5.99 -3.55 -10.40
CA ALA A 68 -6.42 -2.28 -10.96
C ALA A 68 -7.28 -1.54 -9.93
N THR A 69 -7.10 -0.22 -9.82
CA THR A 69 -7.95 0.60 -8.96
C THR A 69 -9.33 0.75 -9.58
N THR A 70 -10.37 0.47 -8.79
CA THR A 70 -11.78 0.64 -9.21
C THR A 70 -12.37 1.96 -8.75
N VAL A 71 -11.69 2.66 -7.83
CA VAL A 71 -12.18 3.90 -7.22
C VAL A 71 -11.82 5.11 -8.07
N ILE A 72 -12.83 5.86 -8.48
CA ILE A 72 -12.68 7.12 -9.23
C ILE A 72 -11.86 8.11 -8.40
N GLY A 73 -10.82 8.71 -9.02
CA GLY A 73 -9.94 9.69 -8.35
C GLY A 73 -8.70 9.09 -7.67
N HIS A 74 -8.52 7.78 -7.72
CA HIS A 74 -7.27 7.13 -7.31
C HIS A 74 -6.40 6.85 -8.55
N GLY A 75 -5.16 7.37 -8.58
CA GLY A 75 -4.28 7.29 -9.74
C GLY A 75 -3.88 5.87 -10.14
N GLY A 76 -3.97 4.90 -9.22
CA GLY A 76 -3.59 3.51 -9.50
C GLY A 76 -2.12 3.36 -9.88
N GLU A 77 -1.24 4.07 -9.19
CA GLU A 77 0.17 4.17 -9.55
C GLU A 77 1.07 4.35 -8.33
N LEU A 78 2.32 3.96 -8.47
CA LEU A 78 3.42 4.40 -7.61
C LEU A 78 4.14 5.55 -8.30
N VAL A 79 4.40 6.62 -7.56
CA VAL A 79 5.21 7.75 -8.03
C VAL A 79 6.43 7.85 -7.15
N VAL A 80 7.62 7.75 -7.73
CA VAL A 80 8.88 7.96 -7.02
C VAL A 80 9.52 9.22 -7.52
N GLY A 81 9.88 10.11 -6.61
CA GLY A 81 10.47 11.39 -6.94
C GLY A 81 11.05 12.07 -5.72
N LYS A 82 11.39 13.34 -5.84
CA LYS A 82 11.99 14.13 -4.77
C LYS A 82 11.01 15.13 -4.20
N ILE A 83 10.99 15.24 -2.88
CA ILE A 83 10.33 16.31 -2.14
C ILE A 83 11.24 16.77 -1.01
N GLY A 84 11.50 18.07 -0.92
CA GLY A 84 12.46 18.61 0.05
C GLY A 84 13.87 18.00 -0.09
N GLY A 85 14.27 17.65 -1.31
CA GLY A 85 15.58 17.03 -1.60
C GLY A 85 15.70 15.55 -1.24
N LYS A 86 14.65 14.92 -0.70
CA LYS A 86 14.63 13.49 -0.33
C LYS A 86 13.86 12.67 -1.35
N GLU A 87 14.36 11.47 -1.68
CA GLU A 87 13.62 10.51 -2.49
C GLU A 87 12.48 9.89 -1.68
N VAL A 88 11.27 9.94 -2.23
CA VAL A 88 10.06 9.41 -1.62
C VAL A 88 9.31 8.56 -2.64
N LEU A 89 8.80 7.41 -2.20
CA LEU A 89 7.85 6.60 -2.93
C LEU A 89 6.45 6.97 -2.47
N ALA A 90 5.62 7.50 -3.35
CA ALA A 90 4.22 7.80 -3.07
C ALA A 90 3.33 6.74 -3.70
N GLN A 91 2.48 6.11 -2.88
CA GLN A 91 1.42 5.24 -3.33
C GLN A 91 0.16 6.08 -3.59
N SER A 92 -0.19 6.30 -4.86
CA SER A 92 -1.38 7.04 -5.29
C SER A 92 -2.51 6.05 -5.63
N GLY A 93 -3.38 5.83 -4.66
CA GLY A 93 -4.43 4.81 -4.69
C GLY A 93 -4.14 3.66 -3.70
N ARG A 94 -5.21 3.14 -3.09
CA ARG A 94 -5.15 2.07 -2.09
C ARG A 94 -6.08 0.94 -2.47
N PHE A 95 -5.80 -0.25 -1.94
CA PHE A 95 -6.67 -1.41 -2.04
C PHE A 95 -7.48 -1.51 -0.74
N HIS A 96 -8.81 -1.44 -0.85
CA HIS A 96 -9.66 -1.44 0.33
C HIS A 96 -10.39 -2.78 0.47
N LEU A 97 -10.60 -3.20 1.71
CA LEU A 97 -11.33 -4.44 1.98
C LEU A 97 -12.80 -4.38 1.53
N TYR A 98 -13.39 -3.18 1.48
CA TYR A 98 -14.76 -3.00 1.00
C TYR A 98 -14.90 -3.14 -0.53
N GLU A 99 -13.80 -3.10 -1.27
CA GLU A 99 -13.75 -3.43 -2.70
C GLU A 99 -13.76 -4.95 -2.96
N GLY A 100 -13.82 -5.76 -1.91
CA GLY A 100 -13.80 -7.21 -2.00
C GLY A 100 -12.39 -7.84 -2.01
N HIS A 101 -11.35 -7.02 -1.81
CA HIS A 101 -9.99 -7.53 -1.72
C HIS A 101 -9.76 -8.34 -0.44
N GLU A 102 -9.02 -9.44 -0.58
CA GLU A 102 -8.53 -10.17 0.57
C GLU A 102 -7.49 -9.35 1.37
N PRO A 103 -7.39 -9.54 2.70
CA PRO A 103 -6.44 -8.78 3.53
C PRO A 103 -4.99 -8.82 3.03
N ASN A 104 -4.55 -9.96 2.49
CA ASN A 104 -3.20 -10.11 1.93
C ASN A 104 -2.96 -9.22 0.70
N VAL A 105 -3.99 -8.97 -0.10
CA VAL A 105 -3.92 -8.06 -1.26
C VAL A 105 -3.85 -6.62 -0.78
N ALA A 106 -4.65 -6.24 0.21
CA ALA A 106 -4.65 -4.89 0.76
C ALA A 106 -3.29 -4.47 1.36
N VAL A 107 -2.55 -5.43 1.94
CA VAL A 107 -1.22 -5.15 2.53
C VAL A 107 -0.05 -5.47 1.60
N LEU A 108 -0.31 -5.99 0.40
CA LEU A 108 0.75 -6.32 -0.56
C LEU A 108 1.70 -5.15 -0.86
N PRO A 109 1.22 -3.90 -1.08
CA PRO A 109 2.11 -2.77 -1.29
C PRO A 109 3.08 -2.55 -0.13
N VAL A 110 2.60 -2.58 1.11
CA VAL A 110 3.43 -2.37 2.29
C VAL A 110 4.53 -3.44 2.42
N ARG A 111 4.19 -4.71 2.17
CA ARG A 111 5.15 -5.82 2.16
C ARG A 111 6.18 -5.65 1.04
N THR A 112 5.73 -5.21 -0.14
CA THR A 112 6.63 -4.91 -1.26
C THR A 112 7.57 -3.76 -0.94
N PHE A 113 7.08 -2.69 -0.27
CA PHE A 113 7.93 -1.57 0.16
C PHE A 113 8.99 -2.01 1.16
N ALA A 114 8.65 -2.87 2.10
CA ALA A 114 9.64 -3.47 3.01
C ALA A 114 10.73 -4.24 2.25
N ALA A 115 10.33 -5.05 1.25
CA ALA A 115 11.27 -5.78 0.39
C ALA A 115 12.14 -4.87 -0.51
N LEU A 116 11.68 -3.64 -0.79
CA LEU A 116 12.45 -2.61 -1.50
C LEU A 116 13.46 -1.88 -0.61
N GLY A 117 13.40 -2.07 0.71
CA GLY A 117 14.27 -1.39 1.68
C GLY A 117 13.71 -0.04 2.16
N ILE A 118 12.41 0.19 2.05
CA ILE A 118 11.77 1.34 2.68
C ILE A 118 11.88 1.21 4.20
N GLU A 119 12.40 2.25 4.84
CA GLU A 119 12.65 2.27 6.29
C GLU A 119 11.55 3.00 7.05
N THR A 120 10.91 3.98 6.42
CA THR A 120 9.84 4.77 7.03
C THR A 120 8.62 4.78 6.13
N LEU A 121 7.49 4.35 6.68
CA LEU A 121 6.20 4.34 6.00
C LEU A 121 5.25 5.33 6.70
N LEU A 122 4.75 6.30 5.94
CA LEU A 122 3.69 7.21 6.36
C LEU A 122 2.37 6.76 5.76
N LEU A 123 1.43 6.40 6.60
CA LEU A 123 0.05 6.08 6.20
C LEU A 123 -0.84 7.30 6.46
N THR A 124 -1.63 7.70 5.48
CA THR A 124 -2.54 8.83 5.62
C THR A 124 -3.97 8.42 5.32
N ASN A 125 -4.92 8.99 6.05
CA ASN A 125 -6.35 8.78 5.82
C ASN A 125 -7.14 10.01 6.26
N ALA A 126 -8.33 10.18 5.66
CA ALA A 126 -9.34 11.09 6.20
C ALA A 126 -10.24 10.31 7.15
N ALA A 127 -10.73 10.99 8.19
CA ALA A 127 -11.69 10.43 9.14
C ALA A 127 -12.61 11.54 9.69
N GLY A 128 -13.79 11.15 10.12
CA GLY A 128 -14.68 12.03 10.87
C GLY A 128 -14.14 12.28 12.28
N GLY A 129 -14.06 13.55 12.69
CA GLY A 129 -13.65 13.92 14.03
C GLY A 129 -14.81 13.78 15.03
N ILE A 130 -14.60 13.01 16.10
CA ILE A 130 -15.58 12.89 17.21
C ILE A 130 -15.42 14.06 18.20
N ARG A 131 -14.17 14.48 18.42
CA ARG A 131 -13.87 15.55 19.37
C ARG A 131 -14.36 16.91 18.87
N ARG A 132 -15.19 17.59 19.63
CA ARG A 132 -15.84 18.87 19.24
C ARG A 132 -14.85 20.01 18.97
N THR A 133 -13.60 19.93 19.49
CA THR A 133 -12.56 20.92 19.26
C THR A 133 -11.79 20.69 17.95
N PHE A 134 -12.06 19.62 17.22
CA PHE A 134 -11.44 19.41 15.91
C PHE A 134 -12.22 20.17 14.84
N ALA A 135 -11.52 21.04 14.16
CA ALA A 135 -12.03 21.70 12.96
C ALA A 135 -11.73 20.86 11.71
N THR A 136 -12.45 21.13 10.63
CA THR A 136 -12.12 20.58 9.30
C THR A 136 -10.68 20.91 8.93
N GLY A 137 -9.92 19.91 8.48
CA GLY A 137 -8.51 20.07 8.14
C GLY A 137 -7.55 19.90 9.33
N THR A 138 -8.04 19.59 10.53
CA THR A 138 -7.16 19.24 11.66
C THR A 138 -6.33 17.99 11.31
N VAL A 139 -5.02 18.09 11.46
CA VAL A 139 -4.07 16.98 11.30
C VAL A 139 -3.79 16.37 12.67
N MET A 140 -3.86 15.04 12.74
CA MET A 140 -3.68 14.28 13.97
C MET A 140 -2.72 13.12 13.72
N LEU A 141 -1.82 12.86 14.66
CA LEU A 141 -1.05 11.61 14.68
C LEU A 141 -1.88 10.52 15.37
N ILE A 142 -2.00 9.38 14.70
CA ILE A 142 -2.69 8.21 15.27
C ILE A 142 -1.70 7.49 16.19
N ALA A 143 -2.06 7.33 17.46
CA ALA A 143 -1.24 6.63 18.44
C ALA A 143 -1.54 5.12 18.46
N ASP A 144 -2.81 4.74 18.23
CA ASP A 144 -3.25 3.34 18.29
C ASP A 144 -4.55 3.14 17.53
N HIS A 145 -4.94 1.87 17.32
CA HIS A 145 -6.14 1.45 16.60
C HIS A 145 -6.94 0.41 17.38
N ILE A 146 -8.25 0.50 17.27
CA ILE A 146 -9.16 -0.59 17.66
C ILE A 146 -9.62 -1.28 16.38
N ASN A 147 -9.22 -2.54 16.20
CA ASN A 147 -9.62 -3.32 15.03
C ASN A 147 -11.00 -3.96 15.24
N LEU A 148 -12.03 -3.34 14.69
CA LEU A 148 -13.40 -3.86 14.69
C LEU A 148 -13.77 -4.60 13.39
N THR A 149 -12.81 -4.79 12.48
CA THR A 149 -13.07 -5.51 11.20
C THR A 149 -13.07 -7.02 11.38
N PHE A 150 -12.53 -7.52 12.49
CA PHE A 150 -12.30 -8.96 12.76
C PHE A 150 -11.48 -9.66 11.68
N ARG A 151 -10.74 -8.90 10.87
CA ARG A 151 -9.83 -9.39 9.83
C ARG A 151 -8.40 -8.98 10.18
N ASN A 152 -7.46 -9.91 10.00
CA ASN A 152 -6.06 -9.66 10.28
C ASN A 152 -5.20 -10.28 9.17
N PRO A 153 -4.42 -9.49 8.43
CA PRO A 153 -3.52 -10.00 7.39
C PRO A 153 -2.33 -10.81 7.93
N LEU A 154 -2.10 -10.76 9.26
CA LEU A 154 -1.06 -11.55 9.92
C LEU A 154 -1.56 -12.95 10.33
N THR A 155 -2.83 -13.29 10.06
CA THR A 155 -3.36 -14.63 10.32
C THR A 155 -2.74 -15.62 9.35
N GLY A 156 -2.14 -16.69 9.88
CA GLY A 156 -1.52 -17.75 9.08
C GLY A 156 -0.14 -18.16 9.61
N PRO A 157 0.60 -18.96 8.84
CA PRO A 157 1.96 -19.35 9.22
C PRO A 157 2.87 -18.12 9.30
N VAL A 158 3.79 -18.14 10.25
CA VAL A 158 4.86 -17.12 10.35
C VAL A 158 5.71 -17.20 9.07
N GLN A 159 5.94 -16.07 8.45
CA GLN A 159 6.74 -15.92 7.23
C GLN A 159 8.12 -15.37 7.58
#